data_ec130c112f805dc50c91c01c33cb3d4f
#
_entry.id   ec130c112f805dc50c91c01c33cb3d4f
#
_cell.length_a   1.000
_cell.length_b   1.000
_cell.length_c   1.000
_cell.angle_alpha   90.00
_cell.angle_beta   90.00
_cell.angle_gamma   90.00
#
_symmetry.space_group_name_H-M   'P 1'
#
loop_
_entity.id
_entity.type
_entity.pdbx_description
1 polymer ?
#
loop_
_entity_poly.entity_id
_entity_poly.type
_entity_poly.pdbx_seq_one_letter_code
_entity_poly.pdbx_strand_id
1 'polypeptide(L)'
;MPDALPPPAEAFVRYADALAAGTADCPLPGGGDTAARFDTLAGLAREDLCTARLAEGHLDAVAILAELDGEPVRAGEYWGVWAAEPPGSGLTATRTADGWVLDGVKQYCSGVHTCTHALVTALADDGRRLFAVRTGIPGDPAPGDGPGCRPVPGTWQAVGMAGSDSPDVRFTSVPATPVGEVEAYLRRPGFHHGGVGVAACWYGGAQAVARVLFDRAGRRADPFTDAHAGAVDLRLHTAGAALARAAEEIDADPLDKAGTAGLRALRVRALLAEVCAEVLDRVGRATGAGPLCHDERHARAVADLAVYVRQHHAERDLAALGALVCRGAGADR
;
A
#
# COMPACT_ATOMS: atom_id res chain seq x y z
N MET A 1 21.52 19.98 13.39
CA MET A 1 21.09 18.61 13.02
C MET A 1 19.75 18.74 12.37
N PRO A 2 19.52 18.30 11.13
CA PRO A 2 18.16 18.19 10.65
C PRO A 2 17.42 17.27 11.64
N ASP A 3 16.20 17.66 12.02
CA ASP A 3 15.37 16.88 12.94
C ASP A 3 15.23 15.44 12.42
N ALA A 4 15.58 14.46 13.26
CA ALA A 4 15.40 13.06 12.92
C ALA A 4 13.91 12.83 12.61
N LEU A 5 13.62 12.13 11.52
CA LEU A 5 12.24 11.76 11.20
C LEU A 5 11.67 10.91 12.35
N PRO A 6 10.41 11.16 12.76
CA PRO A 6 9.78 10.35 13.78
C PRO A 6 9.68 8.90 13.31
N PRO A 7 9.68 7.91 14.21
CA PRO A 7 9.44 6.53 13.84
C PRO A 7 8.16 6.40 13.01
N PRO A 8 8.13 5.57 11.94
CA PRO A 8 7.00 5.46 11.02
C PRO A 8 5.66 5.19 11.73
N ALA A 9 5.67 4.36 12.78
CA ALA A 9 4.48 4.07 13.58
C ALA A 9 3.91 5.33 14.25
N GLU A 10 4.75 6.16 14.87
CA GLU A 10 4.32 7.41 15.51
C GLU A 10 3.80 8.43 14.50
N ALA A 11 4.44 8.54 13.34
CA ALA A 11 3.99 9.41 12.27
C ALA A 11 2.62 8.96 11.73
N PHE A 12 2.44 7.66 11.57
CA PHE A 12 1.16 7.06 11.16
C PHE A 12 0.06 7.35 12.20
N VAL A 13 0.31 7.08 13.49
CA VAL A 13 -0.66 7.34 14.58
C VAL A 13 -1.10 8.81 14.56
N ARG A 14 -0.14 9.75 14.52
CA ARG A 14 -0.47 11.18 14.44
C ARG A 14 -1.32 11.54 13.23
N TYR A 15 -1.04 10.92 12.07
CA TYR A 15 -1.83 11.14 10.86
C TYR A 15 -3.25 10.59 11.00
N ALA A 16 -3.40 9.36 11.52
CA ALA A 16 -4.72 8.75 11.76
C ALA A 16 -5.55 9.54 12.79
N ASP A 17 -4.93 10.04 13.86
CA ASP A 17 -5.58 10.90 14.83
C ASP A 17 -6.01 12.24 14.22
N ALA A 18 -5.20 12.82 13.34
CA ALA A 18 -5.54 14.04 12.62
C ALA A 18 -6.73 13.85 11.66
N LEU A 19 -6.83 12.69 10.99
CA LEU A 19 -8.00 12.31 10.20
C LEU A 19 -9.25 12.20 11.08
N ALA A 20 -9.17 11.49 12.21
CA ALA A 20 -10.29 11.32 13.13
C ALA A 20 -10.76 12.65 13.74
N ALA A 21 -9.84 13.60 13.96
CA ALA A 21 -10.13 14.95 14.45
C ALA A 21 -10.61 15.92 13.35
N GLY A 22 -10.62 15.52 12.09
CA GLY A 22 -10.96 16.38 10.94
C GLY A 22 -9.93 17.49 10.65
N THR A 23 -8.69 17.36 11.17
CA THR A 23 -7.59 18.29 10.90
C THR A 23 -6.69 17.84 9.75
N ALA A 24 -6.85 16.61 9.28
CA ALA A 24 -6.37 16.09 8.00
C ALA A 24 -7.56 15.51 7.22
N ASP A 25 -7.44 15.44 5.91
CA ASP A 25 -8.43 14.83 5.04
C ASP A 25 -7.76 13.92 4.01
N CYS A 26 -8.48 12.87 3.62
CA CYS A 26 -8.13 12.02 2.51
C CYS A 26 -9.41 11.46 1.87
N PRO A 27 -9.83 12.00 0.72
CA PRO A 27 -11.06 11.58 0.06
C PRO A 27 -11.12 10.08 -0.21
N LEU A 28 -12.33 9.51 -0.19
CA LEU A 28 -12.54 8.14 -0.64
C LEU A 28 -12.24 8.03 -2.14
N PRO A 29 -11.71 6.91 -2.63
CA PRO A 29 -11.51 6.71 -4.06
C PRO A 29 -12.87 6.72 -4.79
N GLY A 30 -12.99 7.53 -5.84
CA GLY A 30 -14.26 7.72 -6.55
C GLY A 30 -15.26 8.65 -5.84
N GLY A 31 -14.81 9.35 -4.78
CA GLY A 31 -15.62 10.35 -4.06
C GLY A 31 -15.67 11.72 -4.73
N GLY A 32 -15.09 11.89 -5.91
CA GLY A 32 -15.06 13.13 -6.69
C GLY A 32 -13.77 13.93 -6.56
N ASP A 33 -12.83 13.48 -5.73
CA ASP A 33 -11.50 14.08 -5.58
C ASP A 33 -10.42 12.99 -5.35
N THR A 34 -10.41 11.98 -6.20
CA THR A 34 -9.43 10.89 -6.16
C THR A 34 -8.00 11.40 -6.39
N ALA A 35 -7.84 12.52 -7.10
CA ALA A 35 -6.54 13.16 -7.30
C ALA A 35 -5.94 13.63 -5.96
N ALA A 36 -6.71 14.29 -5.09
CA ALA A 36 -6.25 14.69 -3.76
C ALA A 36 -5.85 13.48 -2.89
N ARG A 37 -6.58 12.36 -3.00
CA ARG A 37 -6.19 11.11 -2.34
C ARG A 37 -4.80 10.65 -2.81
N PHE A 38 -4.54 10.62 -4.12
CA PHE A 38 -3.26 10.19 -4.65
C PHE A 38 -2.13 11.16 -4.28
N ASP A 39 -2.40 12.46 -4.27
CA ASP A 39 -1.44 13.46 -3.82
C ASP A 39 -1.11 13.31 -2.33
N THR A 40 -2.09 13.01 -1.49
CA THR A 40 -1.89 12.71 -0.07
C THR A 40 -0.99 11.49 0.11
N LEU A 41 -1.29 10.38 -0.55
CA LEU A 41 -0.50 9.14 -0.48
C LEU A 41 0.94 9.35 -1.00
N ALA A 42 1.10 10.04 -2.13
CA ALA A 42 2.41 10.39 -2.67
C ALA A 42 3.17 11.36 -1.75
N GLY A 43 2.49 12.31 -1.12
CA GLY A 43 3.05 13.24 -0.15
C GLY A 43 3.62 12.51 1.08
N LEU A 44 2.85 11.63 1.70
CA LEU A 44 3.29 10.78 2.81
C LEU A 44 4.50 9.93 2.40
N ALA A 45 4.47 9.31 1.23
CA ALA A 45 5.54 8.46 0.72
C ALA A 45 6.82 9.24 0.38
N ARG A 46 6.71 10.50 -0.02
CA ARG A 46 7.85 11.39 -0.26
C ARG A 46 8.59 11.72 1.02
N GLU A 47 7.88 11.76 2.14
CA GLU A 47 8.48 11.94 3.45
C GLU A 47 9.05 10.62 4.00
N ASP A 48 8.25 9.56 4.04
CA ASP A 48 8.66 8.23 4.52
C ASP A 48 7.74 7.13 3.96
N LEU A 49 8.31 6.16 3.23
CA LEU A 49 7.56 5.07 2.59
C LEU A 49 6.92 4.11 3.58
N CYS A 50 7.55 3.89 4.75
CA CYS A 50 6.99 3.02 5.77
C CYS A 50 5.75 3.66 6.41
N THR A 51 5.82 4.95 6.73
CA THR A 51 4.67 5.75 7.20
C THR A 51 3.54 5.72 6.17
N ALA A 52 3.87 5.94 4.89
CA ALA A 52 2.87 5.90 3.82
C ALA A 52 2.20 4.52 3.71
N ARG A 53 2.96 3.43 3.85
CA ARG A 53 2.39 2.07 3.82
C ARG A 53 1.41 1.82 4.97
N LEU A 54 1.71 2.32 6.17
CA LEU A 54 0.81 2.20 7.32
C LEU A 54 -0.45 3.06 7.13
N ALA A 55 -0.27 4.31 6.72
CA ALA A 55 -1.38 5.23 6.44
C ALA A 55 -2.26 4.73 5.28
N GLU A 56 -1.65 4.22 4.20
CA GLU A 56 -2.37 3.64 3.06
C GLU A 56 -3.26 2.47 3.50
N GLY A 57 -2.72 1.56 4.35
CA GLY A 57 -3.51 0.45 4.87
C GLY A 57 -4.70 0.90 5.72
N HIS A 58 -4.53 1.95 6.53
CA HIS A 58 -5.62 2.54 7.32
C HIS A 58 -6.68 3.23 6.43
N LEU A 59 -6.22 4.03 5.47
CA LEU A 59 -7.09 4.70 4.50
C LEU A 59 -7.84 3.72 3.60
N ASP A 60 -7.22 2.58 3.29
CA ASP A 60 -7.86 1.49 2.54
C ASP A 60 -8.93 0.78 3.40
N ALA A 61 -8.64 0.56 4.70
CA ALA A 61 -9.64 0.02 5.61
C ALA A 61 -10.86 0.92 5.71
N VAL A 62 -10.68 2.25 5.83
CA VAL A 62 -11.77 3.23 5.80
C VAL A 62 -12.60 3.12 4.51
N ALA A 63 -11.92 3.04 3.35
CA ALA A 63 -12.60 2.93 2.06
C ALA A 63 -13.34 1.59 1.89
N ILE A 64 -12.74 0.48 2.31
CA ILE A 64 -13.35 -0.85 2.25
C ILE A 64 -14.60 -0.92 3.12
N LEU A 65 -14.52 -0.44 4.37
CA LEU A 65 -15.65 -0.44 5.29
C LEU A 65 -16.80 0.43 4.76
N ALA A 66 -16.49 1.59 4.19
CA ALA A 66 -17.51 2.44 3.57
C ALA A 66 -18.16 1.79 2.33
N GLU A 67 -17.38 1.07 1.50
CA GLU A 67 -17.88 0.43 0.26
C GLU A 67 -18.69 -0.86 0.53
N LEU A 68 -18.35 -1.58 1.61
CA LEU A 68 -18.97 -2.88 1.96
C LEU A 68 -19.92 -2.80 3.16
N ASP A 69 -20.43 -1.59 3.49
CA ASP A 69 -21.38 -1.35 4.59
C ASP A 69 -20.87 -1.89 5.96
N GLY A 70 -19.57 -1.82 6.19
CA GLY A 70 -18.96 -2.16 7.47
C GLY A 70 -19.09 -1.04 8.49
N GLU A 71 -18.78 -1.37 9.76
CA GLU A 71 -18.75 -0.36 10.83
C GLU A 71 -17.66 0.69 10.55
N PRO A 72 -17.98 1.99 10.63
CA PRO A 72 -16.98 3.04 10.40
C PRO A 72 -15.83 2.99 11.42
N VAL A 73 -14.64 3.38 10.97
CA VAL A 73 -13.47 3.54 11.83
C VAL A 73 -13.72 4.62 12.87
N ARG A 74 -13.36 4.36 14.13
CA ARG A 74 -13.55 5.29 15.25
C ARG A 74 -12.23 5.94 15.67
N ALA A 75 -12.31 7.07 16.34
CA ALA A 75 -11.13 7.72 16.92
C ALA A 75 -10.38 6.76 17.86
N GLY A 76 -9.05 6.73 17.75
CA GLY A 76 -8.18 5.80 18.48
C GLY A 76 -8.14 4.38 17.93
N GLU A 77 -8.78 4.11 16.81
CA GLU A 77 -8.64 2.86 16.06
C GLU A 77 -7.65 3.03 14.92
N TYR A 78 -6.63 2.19 14.90
CA TYR A 78 -5.61 2.13 13.87
C TYR A 78 -5.76 0.81 13.12
N TRP A 79 -6.05 0.90 11.82
CA TRP A 79 -6.44 -0.25 11.02
C TRP A 79 -5.35 -0.67 10.04
N GLY A 80 -5.14 -1.99 9.89
CA GLY A 80 -4.39 -2.59 8.82
C GLY A 80 -5.31 -3.33 7.84
N VAL A 81 -4.84 -3.53 6.59
CA VAL A 81 -5.45 -4.46 5.64
C VAL A 81 -4.45 -5.58 5.36
N TRP A 82 -4.74 -6.77 5.91
CA TRP A 82 -3.88 -7.94 5.82
C TRP A 82 -4.53 -8.98 4.89
N ALA A 83 -4.42 -8.72 3.59
CA ALA A 83 -5.08 -9.49 2.55
C ALA A 83 -4.12 -10.29 1.65
N ALA A 84 -2.82 -10.32 1.95
CA ALA A 84 -1.86 -11.13 1.21
C ALA A 84 -2.15 -12.63 1.38
N GLU A 85 -2.09 -13.38 0.28
CA GLU A 85 -2.35 -14.84 0.25
C GLU A 85 -1.28 -15.55 -0.59
N PRO A 86 -0.01 -15.58 -0.13
CA PRO A 86 1.02 -16.34 -0.82
C PRO A 86 0.73 -17.86 -0.71
N PRO A 87 1.20 -18.67 -1.66
CA PRO A 87 0.97 -20.13 -1.66
C PRO A 87 1.40 -20.78 -0.34
N GLY A 88 0.54 -21.63 0.23
CA GLY A 88 0.80 -22.38 1.46
C GLY A 88 0.57 -21.60 2.75
N SER A 89 0.02 -20.39 2.67
CA SER A 89 -0.40 -19.61 3.85
C SER A 89 -1.85 -19.16 3.70
N GLY A 90 -2.50 -18.85 4.82
CA GLY A 90 -3.85 -18.34 4.84
C GLY A 90 -4.54 -18.57 6.17
N LEU A 91 -5.69 -17.92 6.31
CA LEU A 91 -6.57 -18.11 7.45
C LEU A 91 -7.76 -18.97 7.04
N THR A 92 -8.20 -19.83 7.96
CA THR A 92 -9.49 -20.51 7.86
C THR A 92 -10.49 -19.78 8.75
N ALA A 93 -11.69 -19.54 8.24
CA ALA A 93 -12.80 -18.98 8.99
C ALA A 93 -13.84 -20.06 9.29
N THR A 94 -14.12 -20.30 10.56
CA THR A 94 -15.10 -21.28 11.00
C THR A 94 -16.29 -20.59 11.65
N ARG A 95 -17.50 -20.97 11.26
CA ARG A 95 -18.72 -20.47 11.89
C ARG A 95 -19.01 -21.26 13.17
N THR A 96 -19.21 -20.54 14.27
CA THR A 96 -19.57 -21.11 15.58
C THR A 96 -20.95 -20.62 16.02
N ALA A 97 -21.42 -21.08 17.17
CA ALA A 97 -22.67 -20.59 17.75
C ALA A 97 -22.61 -19.08 18.10
N ASP A 98 -21.41 -18.59 18.45
CA ASP A 98 -21.19 -17.21 18.89
C ASP A 98 -20.71 -16.27 17.76
N GLY A 99 -20.64 -16.76 16.51
CA GLY A 99 -20.17 -15.97 15.37
C GLY A 99 -19.07 -16.67 14.58
N TRP A 100 -18.07 -15.90 14.12
CA TRP A 100 -16.95 -16.44 13.35
C TRP A 100 -15.66 -16.44 14.16
N VAL A 101 -14.83 -17.45 13.96
CA VAL A 101 -13.46 -17.50 14.49
C VAL A 101 -12.48 -17.78 13.37
N LEU A 102 -11.28 -17.19 13.49
CA LEU A 102 -10.19 -17.31 12.52
C LEU A 102 -9.04 -18.09 13.14
N ASP A 103 -8.48 -19.03 12.37
CA ASP A 103 -7.31 -19.81 12.71
C ASP A 103 -6.34 -19.87 11.54
N GLY A 104 -5.02 -19.93 11.83
CA GLY A 104 -3.97 -20.05 10.82
C GLY A 104 -2.88 -19.01 10.92
N VAL A 105 -2.18 -18.73 9.81
CA VAL A 105 -1.12 -17.73 9.73
C VAL A 105 -1.37 -16.79 8.57
N LYS A 106 -1.34 -15.49 8.84
CA LYS A 106 -1.41 -14.43 7.84
C LYS A 106 -0.04 -13.81 7.67
N GLN A 107 0.44 -13.74 6.43
CA GLN A 107 1.75 -13.16 6.13
C GLN A 107 1.65 -11.68 5.77
N TYR A 108 2.76 -10.96 5.98
CA TYR A 108 2.91 -9.54 5.62
C TYR A 108 1.89 -8.62 6.31
N CYS A 109 1.71 -8.78 7.62
CA CYS A 109 0.76 -7.99 8.42
C CYS A 109 1.35 -6.64 8.80
N SER A 110 1.31 -5.67 7.90
CA SER A 110 1.91 -4.33 8.13
C SER A 110 1.28 -3.63 9.34
N GLY A 111 2.15 -3.00 10.15
CA GLY A 111 1.75 -2.25 11.34
C GLY A 111 1.28 -3.11 12.51
N VAL A 112 1.73 -4.35 12.58
CA VAL A 112 1.22 -5.34 13.55
C VAL A 112 1.26 -4.87 14.99
N HIS A 113 2.36 -4.18 15.42
CA HIS A 113 2.48 -3.68 16.79
C HIS A 113 1.80 -2.31 17.01
N THR A 114 1.21 -1.71 15.96
CA THR A 114 0.54 -0.40 16.02
C THR A 114 -0.95 -0.52 15.75
N CYS A 115 -1.37 -1.38 14.79
CA CYS A 115 -2.77 -1.51 14.41
C CYS A 115 -3.58 -2.20 15.51
N THR A 116 -4.60 -1.51 16.01
CA THR A 116 -5.57 -2.04 16.98
C THR A 116 -6.60 -2.96 16.34
N HIS A 117 -6.82 -2.78 15.04
CA HIS A 117 -7.77 -3.53 14.23
C HIS A 117 -7.16 -3.90 12.88
N ALA A 118 -7.69 -4.92 12.25
CA ALA A 118 -7.32 -5.30 10.89
C ALA A 118 -8.51 -5.83 10.09
N LEU A 119 -8.51 -5.53 8.80
CA LEU A 119 -9.30 -6.27 7.83
C LEU A 119 -8.44 -7.42 7.29
N VAL A 120 -8.95 -8.64 7.40
CA VAL A 120 -8.21 -9.84 6.99
C VAL A 120 -9.05 -10.72 6.07
N THR A 121 -8.44 -11.27 5.02
CA THR A 121 -9.10 -12.28 4.20
C THR A 121 -8.88 -13.67 4.79
N ALA A 122 -9.94 -14.49 4.82
CA ALA A 122 -9.89 -15.87 5.25
C ALA A 122 -10.77 -16.76 4.37
N LEU A 123 -10.45 -18.04 4.30
CA LEU A 123 -11.24 -19.04 3.58
C LEU A 123 -12.27 -19.66 4.52
N ALA A 124 -13.53 -19.49 4.17
CA ALA A 124 -14.67 -20.16 4.81
C ALA A 124 -15.18 -21.31 3.91
N ASP A 125 -16.13 -22.11 4.42
CA ASP A 125 -16.72 -23.24 3.67
C ASP A 125 -17.42 -22.78 2.38
N ASP A 126 -17.94 -21.55 2.35
CA ASP A 126 -18.66 -20.96 1.22
C ASP A 126 -17.78 -20.09 0.29
N GLY A 127 -16.50 -19.96 0.59
CA GLY A 127 -15.53 -19.19 -0.21
C GLY A 127 -14.70 -18.23 0.61
N ARG A 128 -13.96 -17.34 -0.09
CA ARG A 128 -13.15 -16.30 0.54
C ARG A 128 -14.06 -15.19 1.08
N ARG A 129 -13.80 -14.78 2.31
CA ARG A 129 -14.50 -13.68 2.97
C ARG A 129 -13.50 -12.67 3.53
N LEU A 130 -13.97 -11.42 3.73
CA LEU A 130 -13.26 -10.40 4.49
C LEU A 130 -13.84 -10.35 5.90
N PHE A 131 -12.96 -10.18 6.88
CA PHE A 131 -13.32 -10.08 8.29
C PHE A 131 -12.65 -8.88 8.95
N ALA A 132 -13.37 -8.18 9.81
CA ALA A 132 -12.83 -7.22 10.76
C ALA A 132 -12.47 -7.96 12.05
N VAL A 133 -11.26 -7.70 12.56
CA VAL A 133 -10.76 -8.27 13.81
C VAL A 133 -10.12 -7.19 14.68
N ARG A 134 -10.24 -7.34 16.01
CA ARG A 134 -9.37 -6.64 16.96
C ARG A 134 -8.09 -7.44 17.13
N THR A 135 -6.94 -6.79 16.95
CA THR A 135 -5.66 -7.48 16.99
C THR A 135 -5.25 -7.87 18.41
N GLY A 136 -5.58 -7.02 19.40
CA GLY A 136 -5.17 -7.20 20.78
C GLY A 136 -3.65 -7.15 21.00
N ILE A 137 -2.86 -6.77 19.97
CA ILE A 137 -1.39 -6.75 20.03
C ILE A 137 -0.86 -5.47 20.69
N PRO A 138 -1.32 -4.25 20.28
CA PRO A 138 -0.87 -3.03 20.95
C PRO A 138 -1.34 -2.99 22.41
N GLY A 139 -0.39 -2.87 23.32
CA GLY A 139 -0.66 -2.62 24.75
C GLY A 139 -0.87 -3.84 25.65
N ASP A 140 -1.07 -5.04 25.11
CA ASP A 140 -1.15 -6.27 25.90
C ASP A 140 -0.79 -7.51 25.06
N PRO A 141 0.48 -7.89 25.02
CA PRO A 141 0.85 -9.17 24.45
C PRO A 141 0.34 -10.26 25.41
N ALA A 142 -0.82 -10.83 25.13
CA ALA A 142 -1.35 -11.95 25.91
C ALA A 142 -0.27 -13.04 26.02
N PRO A 143 0.21 -13.36 27.22
CA PRO A 143 1.20 -14.40 27.39
C PRO A 143 0.58 -15.78 27.15
N GLY A 144 1.27 -16.62 26.37
CA GLY A 144 0.92 -18.03 26.19
C GLY A 144 0.23 -18.37 24.86
N ASP A 145 -0.12 -19.63 24.68
CA ASP A 145 -0.69 -20.21 23.45
C ASP A 145 -2.23 -20.11 23.38
N GLY A 146 -2.85 -19.23 24.17
CA GLY A 146 -4.31 -19.02 24.19
C GLY A 146 -4.87 -18.32 22.95
N PRO A 147 -6.21 -18.12 22.87
CA PRO A 147 -6.87 -17.41 21.78
C PRO A 147 -6.30 -16.00 21.54
N GLY A 148 -6.22 -15.57 20.28
CA GLY A 148 -5.77 -14.22 19.91
C GLY A 148 -4.80 -14.16 18.72
N CYS A 149 -4.40 -12.94 18.38
CA CYS A 149 -3.41 -12.67 17.35
C CYS A 149 -2.01 -12.59 17.97
N ARG A 150 -1.02 -13.24 17.34
CA ARG A 150 0.37 -13.17 17.80
C ARG A 150 1.32 -12.99 16.63
N PRO A 151 2.18 -11.97 16.65
CA PRO A 151 3.26 -11.84 15.69
C PRO A 151 4.19 -13.06 15.77
N VAL A 152 4.61 -13.57 14.62
CA VAL A 152 5.56 -14.68 14.55
C VAL A 152 6.97 -14.10 14.52
N PRO A 153 7.80 -14.33 15.57
CA PRO A 153 9.13 -13.74 15.66
C PRO A 153 10.02 -14.14 14.47
N GLY A 154 10.83 -13.19 13.99
CA GLY A 154 11.83 -13.44 12.95
C GLY A 154 11.28 -13.58 11.53
N THR A 155 9.99 -13.30 11.28
CA THR A 155 9.39 -13.37 9.94
C THR A 155 9.46 -12.06 9.17
N TRP A 156 9.92 -10.96 9.79
CA TRP A 156 10.17 -9.68 9.13
C TRP A 156 11.62 -9.25 9.34
N GLN A 157 12.49 -9.60 8.39
CA GLN A 157 13.92 -9.31 8.41
C GLN A 157 14.33 -8.35 7.27
N ALA A 158 13.37 -7.62 6.74
CA ALA A 158 13.59 -6.70 5.65
C ALA A 158 14.44 -5.50 6.09
N VAL A 159 15.44 -5.13 5.28
CA VAL A 159 16.18 -3.87 5.44
C VAL A 159 15.34 -2.71 4.89
N GLY A 160 14.87 -2.83 3.65
CA GLY A 160 13.89 -1.91 3.09
C GLY A 160 12.49 -2.21 3.64
N MET A 161 11.71 -1.18 3.87
CA MET A 161 10.38 -1.27 4.53
C MET A 161 10.43 -1.84 5.95
N ALA A 162 11.58 -1.82 6.63
CA ALA A 162 11.70 -2.32 7.99
C ALA A 162 10.69 -1.67 8.94
N GLY A 163 10.49 -0.35 8.82
CA GLY A 163 9.57 0.43 9.64
C GLY A 163 8.09 0.22 9.34
N SER A 164 7.73 -0.54 8.29
CA SER A 164 6.35 -0.93 8.05
C SER A 164 5.88 -2.06 8.96
N ASP A 165 6.81 -2.67 9.74
CA ASP A 165 6.53 -3.63 10.79
C ASP A 165 5.52 -4.71 10.32
N SER A 166 5.97 -5.56 9.37
CA SER A 166 5.08 -6.47 8.61
C SER A 166 5.37 -7.96 8.82
N PRO A 167 5.56 -8.45 10.07
CA PRO A 167 5.76 -9.87 10.32
C PRO A 167 4.51 -10.68 9.97
N ASP A 168 4.66 -11.99 9.99
CA ASP A 168 3.53 -12.91 9.96
C ASP A 168 2.79 -12.86 11.31
N VAL A 169 1.48 -13.10 11.26
CA VAL A 169 0.64 -13.17 12.46
C VAL A 169 -0.05 -14.53 12.52
N ARG A 170 0.09 -15.20 13.66
CA ARG A 170 -0.67 -16.40 14.01
C ARG A 170 -2.00 -15.97 14.63
N PHE A 171 -3.06 -16.54 14.11
CA PHE A 171 -4.42 -16.44 14.62
C PHE A 171 -4.77 -17.75 15.29
N THR A 172 -5.27 -17.68 16.52
CA THR A 172 -5.76 -18.84 17.26
C THR A 172 -7.13 -18.51 17.79
N SER A 173 -8.18 -19.11 17.23
CA SER A 173 -9.58 -18.89 17.59
C SER A 173 -9.95 -17.42 17.77
N VAL A 174 -9.52 -16.56 16.82
CA VAL A 174 -9.74 -15.10 16.90
C VAL A 174 -11.18 -14.79 16.50
N PRO A 175 -11.99 -14.18 17.39
CA PRO A 175 -13.31 -13.70 17.03
C PRO A 175 -13.26 -12.69 15.88
N ALA A 176 -14.18 -12.82 14.92
CA ALA A 176 -14.17 -12.02 13.71
C ALA A 176 -15.59 -11.64 13.26
N THR A 177 -15.72 -10.43 12.72
CA THR A 177 -16.96 -9.91 12.14
C THR A 177 -16.83 -9.90 10.62
N PRO A 178 -17.72 -10.56 9.85
CA PRO A 178 -17.66 -10.52 8.39
C PRO A 178 -17.95 -9.11 7.87
N VAL A 179 -17.25 -8.71 6.80
CA VAL A 179 -17.43 -7.44 6.10
C VAL A 179 -17.77 -7.74 4.64
N GLY A 180 -18.97 -7.37 4.23
CA GLY A 180 -19.52 -7.70 2.91
C GLY A 180 -19.79 -9.19 2.73
N GLU A 181 -20.17 -9.56 1.50
CA GLU A 181 -20.51 -10.91 1.09
C GLU A 181 -19.28 -11.73 0.69
N VAL A 182 -19.51 -13.03 0.36
CA VAL A 182 -18.47 -13.93 -0.20
C VAL A 182 -17.84 -13.31 -1.43
N GLU A 183 -16.51 -13.30 -1.52
CA GLU A 183 -15.68 -12.71 -2.59
C GLU A 183 -15.86 -11.20 -2.80
N ALA A 184 -16.63 -10.50 -1.96
CA ALA A 184 -16.89 -9.06 -2.11
C ALA A 184 -15.62 -8.21 -2.13
N TYR A 185 -14.62 -8.57 -1.31
CA TYR A 185 -13.34 -7.85 -1.23
C TYR A 185 -12.64 -7.73 -2.59
N LEU A 186 -12.57 -8.82 -3.38
CA LEU A 186 -11.91 -8.81 -4.69
C LEU A 186 -12.80 -8.28 -5.82
N ARG A 187 -14.14 -8.39 -5.66
CA ARG A 187 -15.09 -7.98 -6.70
C ARG A 187 -15.49 -6.51 -6.63
N ARG A 188 -15.26 -5.85 -5.50
CA ARG A 188 -15.55 -4.42 -5.35
C ARG A 188 -14.68 -3.58 -6.32
N PRO A 189 -15.21 -2.52 -6.95
CA PRO A 189 -14.41 -1.59 -7.75
C PRO A 189 -13.23 -0.98 -7.00
N GLY A 190 -13.42 -0.66 -5.72
CA GLY A 190 -12.40 -0.11 -4.85
C GLY A 190 -11.16 -0.99 -4.67
N PHE A 191 -11.21 -2.29 -4.95
CA PHE A 191 -10.02 -3.15 -4.99
C PHE A 191 -9.01 -2.66 -6.04
N HIS A 192 -9.49 -2.33 -7.21
CA HIS A 192 -8.66 -1.78 -8.29
C HIS A 192 -8.25 -0.33 -8.01
N HIS A 193 -9.14 0.48 -7.45
CA HIS A 193 -8.87 1.88 -7.10
C HIS A 193 -7.79 1.98 -6.02
N GLY A 194 -7.86 1.15 -4.96
CA GLY A 194 -6.82 1.02 -3.93
C GLY A 194 -5.48 0.57 -4.53
N GLY A 195 -5.51 -0.34 -5.49
CA GLY A 195 -4.30 -0.75 -6.22
C GLY A 195 -3.59 0.40 -6.93
N VAL A 196 -4.32 1.40 -7.46
CA VAL A 196 -3.74 2.64 -8.02
C VAL A 196 -3.21 3.53 -6.89
N GLY A 197 -3.88 3.59 -5.74
CA GLY A 197 -3.41 4.31 -4.55
C GLY A 197 -2.04 3.81 -4.05
N VAL A 198 -1.83 2.50 -4.06
CA VAL A 198 -0.48 1.92 -3.78
C VAL A 198 0.56 2.42 -4.78
N ALA A 199 0.23 2.51 -6.07
CA ALA A 199 1.13 3.06 -7.08
C ALA A 199 1.44 4.55 -6.85
N ALA A 200 0.51 5.33 -6.29
CA ALA A 200 0.77 6.71 -5.86
C ALA A 200 1.81 6.77 -4.71
N CYS A 201 1.80 5.81 -3.78
CA CYS A 201 2.88 5.69 -2.79
C CYS A 201 4.24 5.41 -3.45
N TRP A 202 4.30 4.51 -4.45
CA TRP A 202 5.55 4.27 -5.18
C TRP A 202 6.04 5.52 -5.90
N TYR A 203 5.13 6.31 -6.48
CA TYR A 203 5.45 7.58 -7.11
C TYR A 203 6.10 8.57 -6.14
N GLY A 204 5.51 8.75 -4.95
CA GLY A 204 6.11 9.56 -3.89
C GLY A 204 7.49 9.06 -3.46
N GLY A 205 7.66 7.76 -3.32
CA GLY A 205 8.97 7.14 -3.05
C GLY A 205 10.00 7.38 -4.15
N ALA A 206 9.59 7.30 -5.42
CA ALA A 206 10.47 7.63 -6.56
C ALA A 206 10.88 9.11 -6.54
N GLN A 207 9.97 10.02 -6.19
CA GLN A 207 10.29 11.44 -5.99
C GLN A 207 11.29 11.66 -4.85
N ALA A 208 11.14 10.94 -3.72
CA ALA A 208 12.08 11.00 -2.61
C ALA A 208 13.49 10.54 -3.02
N VAL A 209 13.58 9.45 -3.77
CA VAL A 209 14.86 8.94 -4.30
C VAL A 209 15.48 9.94 -5.29
N ALA A 210 14.68 10.55 -6.17
CA ALA A 210 15.15 11.49 -7.18
C ALA A 210 15.69 12.79 -6.61
N ARG A 211 15.28 13.19 -5.41
CA ARG A 211 15.64 14.48 -4.78
C ARG A 211 17.14 14.74 -4.77
N VAL A 212 17.95 13.75 -4.37
CA VAL A 212 19.41 13.92 -4.29
C VAL A 212 20.05 14.21 -5.66
N LEU A 213 19.49 13.65 -6.73
CA LEU A 213 19.95 13.92 -8.10
C LEU A 213 19.62 15.35 -8.52
N PHE A 214 18.38 15.81 -8.28
CA PHE A 214 17.98 17.19 -8.62
C PHE A 214 18.73 18.23 -7.80
N ASP A 215 18.94 17.98 -6.51
CA ASP A 215 19.75 18.84 -5.65
C ASP A 215 21.21 18.95 -6.13
N ARG A 216 21.77 17.84 -6.64
CA ARG A 216 23.12 17.84 -7.20
C ARG A 216 23.20 18.60 -8.53
N ALA A 217 22.27 18.33 -9.46
CA ALA A 217 22.21 19.01 -10.76
C ALA A 217 22.05 20.53 -10.59
N GLY A 218 21.23 20.98 -9.65
CA GLY A 218 21.04 22.40 -9.34
C GLY A 218 22.27 23.10 -8.76
N ARG A 219 23.21 22.37 -8.16
CA ARG A 219 24.44 22.96 -7.55
C ARG A 219 25.65 22.98 -8.48
N ARG A 220 25.72 22.07 -9.43
CA ARG A 220 26.89 21.92 -10.30
C ARG A 220 26.47 21.45 -11.69
N ALA A 221 26.67 22.29 -12.67
CA ALA A 221 26.49 21.94 -14.08
C ALA A 221 27.46 20.83 -14.49
N ASP A 222 26.89 19.70 -14.92
CA ASP A 222 27.61 18.55 -15.45
C ASP A 222 26.70 17.86 -16.46
N PRO A 223 27.07 17.79 -17.76
CA PRO A 223 26.22 17.27 -18.82
C PRO A 223 25.71 15.83 -18.58
N PHE A 224 26.46 15.01 -17.88
CA PHE A 224 26.03 13.65 -17.56
C PHE A 224 25.00 13.61 -16.44
N THR A 225 25.20 14.41 -15.38
CA THR A 225 24.23 14.60 -14.31
C THR A 225 22.94 15.21 -14.87
N ASP A 226 23.03 16.21 -15.74
CA ASP A 226 21.88 16.86 -16.38
C ASP A 226 21.10 15.87 -17.27
N ALA A 227 21.79 14.99 -18.00
CA ALA A 227 21.15 13.96 -18.80
C ALA A 227 20.36 12.96 -17.93
N HIS A 228 20.91 12.56 -16.78
CA HIS A 228 20.19 11.70 -15.83
C HIS A 228 19.00 12.43 -15.20
N ALA A 229 19.16 13.70 -14.82
CA ALA A 229 18.09 14.53 -14.25
C ALA A 229 16.93 14.68 -15.25
N GLY A 230 17.21 15.02 -16.51
CA GLY A 230 16.20 15.12 -17.56
C GLY A 230 15.46 13.79 -17.82
N ALA A 231 16.19 12.67 -17.80
CA ALA A 231 15.56 11.36 -17.96
C ALA A 231 14.67 10.99 -16.78
N VAL A 232 15.07 11.28 -15.53
CA VAL A 232 14.26 11.06 -14.32
C VAL A 232 13.04 11.96 -14.33
N ASP A 233 13.19 13.24 -14.65
CA ASP A 233 12.08 14.19 -14.77
C ASP A 233 11.02 13.70 -15.75
N LEU A 234 11.43 13.29 -16.96
CA LEU A 234 10.52 12.73 -17.98
C LEU A 234 9.71 11.56 -17.44
N ARG A 235 10.33 10.64 -16.68
CA ARG A 235 9.66 9.47 -16.10
C ARG A 235 8.69 9.88 -15.00
N LEU A 236 9.09 10.74 -14.09
CA LEU A 236 8.22 11.24 -13.02
C LEU A 236 7.04 12.04 -13.58
N HIS A 237 7.26 12.88 -14.60
CA HIS A 237 6.19 13.60 -15.29
C HIS A 237 5.17 12.64 -15.92
N THR A 238 5.65 11.62 -16.64
CA THR A 238 4.77 10.61 -17.26
C THR A 238 3.96 9.84 -16.21
N ALA A 239 4.60 9.44 -15.10
CA ALA A 239 3.93 8.76 -14.00
C ALA A 239 2.85 9.64 -13.34
N GLY A 240 3.16 10.91 -13.08
CA GLY A 240 2.21 11.87 -12.53
C GLY A 240 1.00 12.09 -13.45
N ALA A 241 1.22 12.24 -14.77
CA ALA A 241 0.14 12.38 -15.74
C ALA A 241 -0.75 11.13 -15.81
N ALA A 242 -0.16 9.91 -15.68
CA ALA A 242 -0.92 8.67 -15.66
C ALA A 242 -1.77 8.54 -14.38
N LEU A 243 -1.25 8.95 -13.23
CA LEU A 243 -2.00 8.99 -11.96
C LEU A 243 -3.14 10.00 -12.01
N ALA A 244 -2.91 11.20 -12.52
CA ALA A 244 -3.95 12.23 -12.70
C ALA A 244 -5.07 11.72 -13.61
N ARG A 245 -4.72 11.13 -14.75
CA ARG A 245 -5.71 10.55 -15.67
C ARG A 245 -6.50 9.40 -15.02
N ALA A 246 -5.83 8.54 -14.25
CA ALA A 246 -6.51 7.46 -13.54
C ALA A 246 -7.49 8.00 -12.47
N ALA A 247 -7.14 9.08 -11.78
CA ALA A 247 -8.03 9.72 -10.81
C ALA A 247 -9.30 10.27 -11.47
N GLU A 248 -9.17 10.99 -12.60
CA GLU A 248 -10.31 11.47 -13.40
C GLU A 248 -11.23 10.33 -13.84
N GLU A 249 -10.66 9.23 -14.32
CA GLU A 249 -11.43 8.06 -14.78
C GLU A 249 -12.14 7.33 -13.62
N ILE A 250 -11.53 7.28 -12.42
CA ILE A 250 -12.14 6.71 -11.22
C ILE A 250 -13.32 7.58 -10.76
N ASP A 251 -13.15 8.90 -10.73
CA ASP A 251 -14.22 9.81 -10.31
C ASP A 251 -15.37 9.85 -11.33
N ALA A 252 -15.08 9.63 -12.62
CA ALA A 252 -16.11 9.56 -13.66
C ALA A 252 -16.94 8.27 -13.62
N ASP A 253 -16.37 7.15 -13.16
CA ASP A 253 -17.04 5.85 -13.04
C ASP A 253 -16.59 5.09 -11.78
N PRO A 254 -16.96 5.58 -10.59
CA PRO A 254 -16.49 5.02 -9.32
C PRO A 254 -16.98 3.59 -9.06
N LEU A 255 -18.09 3.19 -9.68
CA LEU A 255 -18.68 1.85 -9.57
C LEU A 255 -18.22 0.89 -10.67
N ASP A 256 -17.27 1.32 -11.52
CA ASP A 256 -16.73 0.54 -12.65
C ASP A 256 -17.80 -0.09 -13.55
N LYS A 257 -18.84 0.69 -13.87
CA LYS A 257 -19.91 0.23 -14.76
C LYS A 257 -19.41 -0.11 -16.16
N ALA A 258 -18.33 0.56 -16.59
CA ALA A 258 -17.65 0.30 -17.85
C ALA A 258 -16.73 -0.93 -17.82
N GLY A 259 -16.45 -1.53 -16.65
CA GLY A 259 -15.58 -2.70 -16.51
C GLY A 259 -14.11 -2.43 -16.85
N THR A 260 -13.61 -1.21 -16.64
CA THR A 260 -12.25 -0.77 -17.03
C THR A 260 -11.27 -0.64 -15.88
N ALA A 261 -11.74 -0.73 -14.63
CA ALA A 261 -10.91 -0.49 -13.44
C ALA A 261 -9.72 -1.45 -13.35
N GLY A 262 -9.92 -2.74 -13.66
CA GLY A 262 -8.85 -3.73 -13.67
C GLY A 262 -7.76 -3.42 -14.70
N LEU A 263 -8.15 -3.04 -15.91
CA LEU A 263 -7.21 -2.66 -16.98
C LEU A 263 -6.44 -1.38 -16.62
N ARG A 264 -7.12 -0.39 -16.07
CA ARG A 264 -6.53 0.86 -15.57
C ARG A 264 -5.49 0.59 -14.48
N ALA A 265 -5.86 -0.20 -13.47
CA ALA A 265 -4.96 -0.52 -12.36
C ALA A 265 -3.71 -1.27 -12.84
N LEU A 266 -3.84 -2.26 -13.71
CA LEU A 266 -2.69 -2.99 -14.27
C LEU A 266 -1.76 -2.05 -15.07
N ARG A 267 -2.30 -1.16 -15.91
CA ARG A 267 -1.49 -0.19 -16.69
C ARG A 267 -0.72 0.77 -15.79
N VAL A 268 -1.40 1.39 -14.84
CA VAL A 268 -0.78 2.37 -13.94
C VAL A 268 0.27 1.70 -13.06
N ARG A 269 -0.04 0.57 -12.45
CA ARG A 269 0.91 -0.15 -11.58
C ARG A 269 2.14 -0.64 -12.35
N ALA A 270 1.98 -1.16 -13.56
CA ALA A 270 3.10 -1.58 -14.40
C ALA A 270 3.99 -0.38 -14.78
N LEU A 271 3.39 0.72 -15.26
CA LEU A 271 4.13 1.94 -15.58
C LEU A 271 4.92 2.45 -14.38
N LEU A 272 4.28 2.54 -13.20
CA LEU A 272 4.93 3.06 -11.99
C LEU A 272 6.06 2.13 -11.52
N ALA A 273 5.91 0.82 -11.65
CA ALA A 273 6.97 -0.14 -11.33
C ALA A 273 8.21 0.05 -12.24
N GLU A 274 8.01 0.24 -13.54
CA GLU A 274 9.09 0.55 -14.49
C GLU A 274 9.74 1.89 -14.19
N VAL A 275 8.94 2.94 -13.90
CA VAL A 275 9.46 4.26 -13.53
C VAL A 275 10.30 4.18 -12.26
N CYS A 276 9.84 3.48 -11.23
CA CYS A 276 10.62 3.30 -10.00
C CYS A 276 11.96 2.58 -10.26
N ALA A 277 11.96 1.55 -11.08
CA ALA A 277 13.18 0.82 -11.43
C ALA A 277 14.18 1.74 -12.17
N GLU A 278 13.70 2.52 -13.13
CA GLU A 278 14.55 3.45 -13.88
C GLU A 278 15.06 4.60 -13.00
N VAL A 279 14.24 5.16 -12.10
CA VAL A 279 14.66 6.19 -11.16
C VAL A 279 15.77 5.67 -10.24
N LEU A 280 15.60 4.48 -9.65
CA LEU A 280 16.61 3.84 -8.81
C LEU A 280 17.95 3.65 -9.55
N ASP A 281 17.91 3.14 -10.78
CA ASP A 281 19.12 2.95 -11.61
C ASP A 281 19.80 4.27 -11.94
N ARG A 282 19.05 5.23 -12.46
CA ARG A 282 19.62 6.53 -12.92
C ARG A 282 20.17 7.34 -11.79
N VAL A 283 19.46 7.43 -10.66
CA VAL A 283 19.96 8.15 -9.49
C VAL A 283 21.23 7.51 -8.96
N GLY A 284 21.27 6.17 -8.83
CA GLY A 284 22.46 5.45 -8.39
C GLY A 284 23.66 5.69 -9.31
N ARG A 285 23.48 5.64 -10.64
CA ARG A 285 24.53 5.90 -11.62
C ARG A 285 25.02 7.35 -11.59
N ALA A 286 24.15 8.32 -11.43
CA ALA A 286 24.50 9.74 -11.42
C ALA A 286 25.19 10.16 -10.12
N THR A 287 24.80 9.59 -8.99
CA THR A 287 25.27 10.04 -7.67
C THR A 287 26.36 9.16 -7.07
N GLY A 288 26.46 7.90 -7.52
CA GLY A 288 27.39 6.92 -6.97
C GLY A 288 27.01 6.49 -5.55
N ALA A 289 27.95 5.87 -4.85
CA ALA A 289 27.75 5.34 -3.51
C ALA A 289 27.65 6.42 -2.41
N GLY A 290 28.10 7.65 -2.67
CA GLY A 290 28.20 8.69 -1.65
C GLY A 290 26.90 8.92 -0.86
N PRO A 291 25.77 9.24 -1.51
CA PRO A 291 24.49 9.45 -0.81
C PRO A 291 23.99 8.21 -0.09
N LEU A 292 24.24 7.01 -0.62
CA LEU A 292 23.85 5.75 0.04
C LEU A 292 24.62 5.51 1.34
N CYS A 293 25.84 6.07 1.47
CA CYS A 293 26.69 5.90 2.65
C CYS A 293 26.60 7.04 3.65
N HIS A 294 26.15 8.24 3.23
CA HIS A 294 26.26 9.45 4.04
C HIS A 294 24.96 10.25 4.17
N ASP A 295 23.88 9.84 3.49
CA ASP A 295 22.53 10.42 3.62
C ASP A 295 21.57 9.31 4.02
N GLU A 296 21.29 9.19 5.32
CA GLU A 296 20.41 8.16 5.87
C GLU A 296 19.01 8.20 5.23
N ARG A 297 18.47 9.39 5.01
CA ARG A 297 17.13 9.55 4.41
C ARG A 297 17.10 9.01 2.99
N HIS A 298 18.12 9.32 2.19
CA HIS A 298 18.23 8.78 0.84
C HIS A 298 18.46 7.27 0.82
N ALA A 299 19.36 6.77 1.66
CA ALA A 299 19.64 5.35 1.75
C ALA A 299 18.39 4.54 2.13
N ARG A 300 17.60 5.04 3.09
CA ARG A 300 16.31 4.44 3.46
C ARG A 300 15.31 4.49 2.31
N ALA A 301 15.12 5.64 1.68
CA ALA A 301 14.17 5.77 0.56
C ALA A 301 14.50 4.80 -0.59
N VAL A 302 15.78 4.59 -0.91
CA VAL A 302 16.22 3.62 -1.93
C VAL A 302 15.91 2.20 -1.49
N ALA A 303 16.24 1.82 -0.25
CA ALA A 303 15.97 0.48 0.27
C ALA A 303 14.47 0.18 0.35
N ASP A 304 13.68 1.14 0.84
CA ASP A 304 12.24 1.01 1.01
C ASP A 304 11.53 0.89 -0.34
N LEU A 305 11.85 1.75 -1.30
CA LEU A 305 11.23 1.70 -2.63
C LEU A 305 11.56 0.40 -3.36
N ALA A 306 12.81 -0.10 -3.23
CA ALA A 306 13.22 -1.36 -3.84
C ALA A 306 12.41 -2.57 -3.34
N VAL A 307 11.92 -2.54 -2.10
CA VAL A 307 11.05 -3.57 -1.53
C VAL A 307 9.58 -3.30 -1.87
N TYR A 308 9.09 -2.07 -1.64
CA TYR A 308 7.66 -1.77 -1.73
C TYR A 308 7.12 -1.95 -3.15
N VAL A 309 7.89 -1.59 -4.17
CA VAL A 309 7.51 -1.77 -5.59
C VAL A 309 7.32 -3.25 -5.98
N ARG A 310 7.84 -4.20 -5.18
CA ARG A 310 7.66 -5.66 -5.43
C ARG A 310 6.26 -6.16 -5.13
N GLN A 311 5.34 -5.32 -4.65
CA GLN A 311 3.90 -5.61 -4.70
C GLN A 311 3.33 -5.63 -6.14
N HIS A 312 4.08 -5.15 -7.13
CA HIS A 312 3.86 -5.46 -8.53
C HIS A 312 4.55 -6.79 -8.87
N HIS A 313 3.79 -7.73 -9.43
CA HIS A 313 4.28 -9.09 -9.70
C HIS A 313 4.93 -9.22 -11.08
N ALA A 314 5.55 -8.16 -11.57
CA ALA A 314 6.35 -8.11 -12.79
C ALA A 314 5.66 -8.81 -13.98
N GLU A 315 6.27 -9.85 -14.55
CA GLU A 315 5.79 -10.56 -15.74
C GLU A 315 4.40 -11.17 -15.57
N ARG A 316 4.00 -11.54 -14.35
CA ARG A 316 2.64 -12.05 -14.08
C ARG A 316 1.58 -10.97 -14.31
N ASP A 317 1.81 -9.76 -13.81
CA ASP A 317 0.88 -8.66 -13.97
C ASP A 317 0.89 -8.13 -15.41
N LEU A 318 2.06 -8.11 -16.07
CA LEU A 318 2.18 -7.79 -17.50
C LEU A 318 1.49 -8.83 -18.39
N ALA A 319 1.56 -10.12 -18.05
CA ALA A 319 0.84 -11.16 -18.78
C ALA A 319 -0.68 -10.99 -18.64
N ALA A 320 -1.16 -10.64 -17.44
CA ALA A 320 -2.56 -10.33 -17.20
C ALA A 320 -3.02 -9.09 -18.01
N LEU A 321 -2.21 -8.02 -18.02
CA LEU A 321 -2.45 -6.84 -18.84
C LEU A 321 -2.53 -7.18 -20.32
N GLY A 322 -1.55 -7.90 -20.86
CA GLY A 322 -1.51 -8.32 -22.26
C GLY A 322 -2.73 -9.14 -22.65
N ALA A 323 -3.14 -10.07 -21.78
CA ALA A 323 -4.34 -10.88 -22.03
C ALA A 323 -5.63 -10.05 -22.11
N LEU A 324 -5.77 -9.00 -21.27
CA LEU A 324 -6.93 -8.10 -21.34
C LEU A 324 -6.92 -7.25 -22.60
N VAL A 325 -5.77 -6.68 -22.98
CA VAL A 325 -5.63 -5.87 -24.19
C VAL A 325 -5.93 -6.68 -25.46
N CYS A 326 -5.38 -7.90 -25.55
CA CYS A 326 -5.60 -8.75 -26.72
C CYS A 326 -7.06 -9.23 -26.84
N ARG A 327 -7.74 -9.50 -25.73
CA ARG A 327 -9.17 -9.88 -25.76
C ARG A 327 -10.09 -8.72 -26.11
N GLY A 328 -9.81 -7.51 -25.59
CA GLY A 328 -10.56 -6.31 -25.94
C GLY A 328 -10.46 -5.97 -27.43
N ALA A 329 -9.26 -6.10 -28.02
CA ALA A 329 -9.07 -5.87 -29.46
C ALA A 329 -9.77 -6.92 -30.36
N GLY A 330 -10.17 -8.05 -29.82
CA GLY A 330 -10.90 -9.11 -30.56
C GLY A 330 -12.43 -8.94 -30.58
N ALA A 331 -12.98 -8.10 -29.71
CA ALA A 331 -14.42 -7.85 -29.62
C ALA A 331 -14.90 -6.77 -30.64
N ASP A 332 -13.97 -6.00 -31.21
CA ASP A 332 -14.23 -4.95 -32.21
C ASP A 332 -13.91 -5.39 -33.65
N ARG A 333 -13.74 -6.71 -33.91
CA ARG A 333 -13.50 -7.25 -35.27
C ARG A 333 -14.65 -8.12 -35.76
#